data_bdf4408c0d2e189f2ff46ccc9b05af0e
#
_entry.id   bdf4408c0d2e189f2ff46ccc9b05af0e
#
_cell.length_a   1.000
_cell.length_b   1.000
_cell.length_c   1.000
_cell.angle_alpha   90.00
_cell.angle_beta   90.00
_cell.angle_gamma   90.00
#
_symmetry.space_group_name_H-M   'P 1'
#
loop_
_entity.id
_entity.type
_entity.pdbx_description
1 polymer ?
#
loop_
_entity_poly.entity_id
_entity_poly.type
_entity_poly.pdbx_seq_one_letter_code
_entity_poly.pdbx_strand_id
1 'polypeptide(L)'
;VKRIIGLLATCMLALSIALPAFADTDRAFSDESIYDLLVDRFNNGIESNDIEVNAQDPAAFNGGDFAGISNRLQHLIDMHFTMISVGPVFKTASYDGNEVLDYDEIEPHFGTAEEFIALIEEMHANDLKIMADFPLVGDVSDPAIQQELTDAAVQFVSDYELDGLRLTLLDHANTEFLNNMIEAVKDANKGLYVITNEQSDASFDSVPAEKQSAAIQESFVQVDPDTSSLDQFSNDDAGKLLQLDDLTGPRFTYKMVELRQFPPTRWKVATVAQFMLPGVPLVPYATEIAVNGKEAPESHPFFNFKTDMELHEWIGDLNTLRNDSETLRTGDFKILHNKDGFVVFERSSEDEKWIIALNNTSKVQSLELDPAELGENKKLRGVLGQDLIKETKDNKYHVVLDRELAEVYIVEEDKGFNTPYLIASIMVVVLFVLFLYMVIRKGKQGRTEEAVREKK
;
A
#
# COMPACT_ATOMS: atom_id res chain seq x y z
N VAL A 1 32.46 40.52 0.69
CA VAL A 1 31.36 39.86 1.46
C VAL A 1 30.12 39.76 0.61
N LYS A 2 29.61 40.83 -0.05
CA LYS A 2 28.38 40.81 -0.89
C LYS A 2 28.46 39.87 -2.11
N ARG A 3 29.65 39.67 -2.71
CA ARG A 3 29.86 38.77 -3.85
C ARG A 3 29.94 37.28 -3.45
N ILE A 4 30.39 36.98 -2.23
CA ILE A 4 30.47 35.61 -1.69
C ILE A 4 29.08 35.14 -1.26
N ILE A 5 28.25 36.03 -0.71
CA ILE A 5 26.84 35.73 -0.35
C ILE A 5 25.99 35.46 -1.61
N GLY A 6 26.28 36.21 -2.72
CA GLY A 6 25.61 35.95 -4.00
C GLY A 6 25.96 34.57 -4.59
N LEU A 7 27.20 34.12 -4.49
CA LEU A 7 27.65 32.82 -5.00
C LEU A 7 27.07 31.66 -4.18
N LEU A 8 26.98 31.79 -2.84
CA LEU A 8 26.33 30.79 -1.96
C LEU A 8 24.83 30.70 -2.17
N ALA A 9 24.13 31.80 -2.41
CA ALA A 9 22.72 31.81 -2.73
C ALA A 9 22.42 31.16 -4.09
N THR A 10 23.31 31.35 -5.09
CA THR A 10 23.14 30.72 -6.41
C THR A 10 23.43 29.21 -6.36
N CYS A 11 24.38 28.77 -5.53
CA CYS A 11 24.61 27.33 -5.30
C CYS A 11 23.45 26.66 -4.52
N MET A 12 22.81 27.33 -3.57
CA MET A 12 21.64 26.77 -2.89
C MET A 12 20.39 26.71 -3.80
N LEU A 13 20.23 27.63 -4.76
CA LEU A 13 19.14 27.59 -5.73
C LEU A 13 19.34 26.52 -6.81
N ALA A 14 20.59 26.11 -7.08
CA ALA A 14 20.89 25.08 -8.06
C ALA A 14 20.77 23.65 -7.52
N LEU A 15 20.65 23.45 -6.20
CA LEU A 15 20.41 22.15 -5.56
C LEU A 15 18.91 21.79 -5.40
N SER A 16 18.02 22.67 -5.78
CA SER A 16 16.57 22.47 -5.57
C SER A 16 15.78 22.09 -6.82
N ILE A 17 16.42 21.59 -7.89
CA ILE A 17 15.70 21.12 -9.06
C ILE A 17 16.34 19.83 -9.58
N ALA A 18 16.01 18.73 -8.95
CA ALA A 18 15.88 17.44 -9.58
C ALA A 18 14.95 16.61 -8.68
N LEU A 19 13.67 16.92 -8.70
CA LEU A 19 12.68 15.87 -8.52
C LEU A 19 12.84 14.98 -9.75
N PRO A 20 13.06 13.67 -9.61
CA PRO A 20 12.86 12.79 -10.73
C PRO A 20 11.40 12.96 -11.11
N ALA A 21 11.14 13.51 -12.31
CA ALA A 21 9.89 13.24 -12.97
C ALA A 21 9.92 11.73 -13.18
N PHE A 22 9.16 10.99 -12.37
CA PHE A 22 8.80 9.64 -12.71
C PHE A 22 8.06 9.78 -14.05
N ALA A 23 8.74 9.45 -15.14
CA ALA A 23 8.05 9.19 -16.38
C ALA A 23 7.04 8.10 -16.04
N ASP A 24 5.79 8.35 -16.39
CA ASP A 24 4.73 7.37 -16.47
C ASP A 24 5.22 6.27 -17.43
N THR A 25 5.98 5.34 -16.89
CA THR A 25 6.23 4.07 -17.56
C THR A 25 4.93 3.32 -17.39
N ASP A 26 4.34 2.82 -18.48
CA ASP A 26 3.17 1.92 -18.48
C ASP A 26 3.31 0.91 -17.34
N ARG A 27 2.73 1.25 -16.16
CA ARG A 27 2.75 0.36 -14.99
C ARG A 27 1.89 -0.85 -15.34
N ALA A 28 2.43 -2.04 -15.15
CA ALA A 28 1.65 -3.25 -15.23
C ALA A 28 0.72 -3.38 -14.01
N PHE A 29 -0.35 -4.15 -14.12
CA PHE A 29 -1.25 -4.40 -12.97
C PHE A 29 -0.49 -4.95 -11.75
N SER A 30 0.55 -5.73 -11.94
CA SER A 30 1.42 -6.26 -10.87
C SER A 30 2.14 -5.18 -10.05
N ASP A 31 2.23 -3.96 -10.56
CA ASP A 31 2.82 -2.82 -9.86
C ASP A 31 1.85 -2.11 -8.92
N GLU A 32 0.55 -2.40 -9.07
CA GLU A 32 -0.50 -1.70 -8.31
C GLU A 32 -0.60 -2.21 -6.86
N SER A 33 -1.23 -1.38 -6.04
CA SER A 33 -1.78 -1.72 -4.73
C SER A 33 -3.16 -1.10 -4.62
N ILE A 34 -4.13 -1.83 -4.08
CA ILE A 34 -5.54 -1.48 -4.17
C ILE A 34 -6.14 -1.28 -2.78
N TYR A 35 -6.79 -0.14 -2.56
CA TYR A 35 -7.68 0.06 -1.42
C TYR A 35 -9.12 -0.16 -1.87
N ASP A 36 -9.80 -1.14 -1.26
CA ASP A 36 -11.14 -1.58 -1.64
C ASP A 36 -12.18 -0.91 -0.74
N LEU A 37 -12.74 0.18 -1.22
CA LEU A 37 -13.62 1.05 -0.48
C LEU A 37 -15.08 0.58 -0.62
N LEU A 38 -15.89 0.80 0.41
CA LEU A 38 -17.34 0.64 0.38
C LEU A 38 -17.98 2.02 0.57
N VAL A 39 -18.52 2.60 -0.52
CA VAL A 39 -18.97 4.00 -0.57
C VAL A 39 -19.91 4.33 0.59
N ASP A 40 -20.98 3.55 0.75
CA ASP A 40 -21.99 3.79 1.80
C ASP A 40 -21.42 3.84 3.22
N ARG A 41 -20.28 3.19 3.46
CA ARG A 41 -19.69 3.01 4.79
C ARG A 41 -18.51 3.90 5.08
N PHE A 42 -18.05 4.67 4.10
CA PHE A 42 -16.80 5.42 4.25
C PHE A 42 -16.99 6.78 4.93
N ASN A 43 -17.71 7.70 4.31
CA ASN A 43 -17.99 9.02 4.90
C ASN A 43 -19.18 9.69 4.23
N ASN A 44 -20.06 10.31 5.01
CA ASN A 44 -21.16 11.15 4.52
C ASN A 44 -20.65 12.57 4.25
N GLY A 45 -20.76 13.03 3.03
CA GLY A 45 -20.34 14.36 2.58
C GLY A 45 -21.51 15.32 2.37
N ILE A 46 -22.68 14.80 1.99
CA ILE A 46 -23.86 15.59 1.63
C ILE A 46 -25.12 14.98 2.24
N GLU A 47 -25.81 15.70 3.14
CA GLU A 47 -27.05 15.23 3.78
C GLU A 47 -28.28 15.21 2.84
N SER A 48 -28.21 15.82 1.66
CA SER A 48 -29.39 15.92 0.75
C SER A 48 -29.69 14.63 -0.01
N ASN A 49 -28.75 13.70 -0.09
CA ASN A 49 -28.87 12.37 -0.68
C ASN A 49 -29.12 11.26 0.37
N ASP A 50 -29.29 11.62 1.64
CA ASP A 50 -29.62 10.68 2.74
C ASP A 50 -31.10 10.20 2.66
N ILE A 51 -31.41 9.47 1.60
CA ILE A 51 -32.77 8.95 1.37
C ILE A 51 -32.97 7.71 2.22
N GLU A 52 -33.90 7.76 3.20
CA GLU A 52 -34.20 6.63 4.09
C GLU A 52 -32.97 6.02 4.81
N VAL A 53 -31.90 6.82 4.99
CA VAL A 53 -30.69 6.40 5.71
C VAL A 53 -30.99 6.03 7.16
N ASN A 54 -30.46 4.90 7.62
CA ASN A 54 -30.60 4.45 9.00
C ASN A 54 -29.26 3.92 9.56
N ALA A 55 -28.45 4.78 10.11
CA ALA A 55 -27.16 4.43 10.70
C ALA A 55 -27.22 3.48 11.92
N GLN A 56 -28.42 3.14 12.42
CA GLN A 56 -28.60 2.16 13.52
C GLN A 56 -28.90 0.75 12.98
N ASP A 57 -29.23 0.63 11.72
CA ASP A 57 -29.43 -0.64 11.06
C ASP A 57 -28.23 -0.95 10.14
N PRO A 58 -27.42 -1.93 10.46
CA PRO A 58 -26.26 -2.26 9.64
C PRO A 58 -26.60 -2.79 8.24
N ALA A 59 -27.85 -3.20 8.00
CA ALA A 59 -28.31 -3.64 6.68
C ALA A 59 -28.90 -2.50 5.82
N ALA A 60 -29.16 -1.32 6.40
CA ALA A 60 -29.65 -0.16 5.68
C ALA A 60 -28.48 0.67 5.11
N PHE A 61 -28.80 1.59 4.18
CA PHE A 61 -27.86 2.65 3.81
C PHE A 61 -27.50 3.50 5.03
N ASN A 62 -26.23 3.84 5.16
CA ASN A 62 -25.69 4.64 6.27
C ASN A 62 -25.21 6.04 5.84
N GLY A 63 -25.30 6.36 4.54
CA GLY A 63 -25.16 7.70 4.01
C GLY A 63 -23.76 8.07 3.53
N GLY A 64 -22.84 7.12 3.35
CA GLY A 64 -21.57 7.39 2.67
C GLY A 64 -21.80 7.69 1.19
N ASP A 65 -21.05 8.66 0.64
CA ASP A 65 -21.26 9.18 -0.69
C ASP A 65 -19.93 9.64 -1.37
N PHE A 66 -19.98 10.01 -2.65
CA PHE A 66 -18.82 10.47 -3.41
C PHE A 66 -18.20 11.76 -2.82
N ALA A 67 -19.02 12.68 -2.37
CA ALA A 67 -18.54 13.89 -1.72
C ALA A 67 -17.85 13.58 -0.39
N GLY A 68 -18.31 12.55 0.32
CA GLY A 68 -17.67 12.03 1.51
C GLY A 68 -16.29 11.44 1.23
N ILE A 69 -16.13 10.73 0.11
CA ILE A 69 -14.82 10.23 -0.33
C ILE A 69 -13.90 11.42 -0.61
N SER A 70 -14.34 12.40 -1.41
CA SER A 70 -13.60 13.65 -1.69
C SER A 70 -13.19 14.38 -0.41
N ASN A 71 -14.09 14.51 0.56
CA ASN A 71 -13.81 15.13 1.86
C ASN A 71 -12.75 14.40 2.69
N ARG A 72 -12.47 13.14 2.36
CA ARG A 72 -11.47 12.28 3.03
C ARG A 72 -10.35 11.83 2.11
N LEU A 73 -10.20 12.45 0.95
CA LEU A 73 -9.20 12.08 -0.03
C LEU A 73 -7.77 12.05 0.56
N GLN A 74 -7.44 12.98 1.46
CA GLN A 74 -6.13 13.00 2.10
C GLN A 74 -5.85 11.72 2.91
N HIS A 75 -6.86 11.11 3.53
CA HIS A 75 -6.72 9.83 4.22
C HIS A 75 -6.29 8.71 3.27
N LEU A 76 -6.82 8.70 2.04
CA LEU A 76 -6.46 7.72 1.00
C LEU A 76 -5.05 8.00 0.45
N ILE A 77 -4.72 9.26 0.20
CA ILE A 77 -3.39 9.69 -0.27
C ILE A 77 -2.31 9.30 0.74
N ASP A 78 -2.54 9.53 2.04
CA ASP A 78 -1.56 9.23 3.09
C ASP A 78 -1.24 7.73 3.22
N MET A 79 -2.10 6.85 2.73
CA MET A 79 -1.83 5.40 2.66
C MET A 79 -1.03 4.98 1.43
N HIS A 80 -0.77 5.88 0.49
CA HIS A 80 0.04 5.64 -0.72
C HIS A 80 -0.40 4.46 -1.60
N PHE A 81 -1.69 4.07 -1.57
CA PHE A 81 -2.24 3.15 -2.55
C PHE A 81 -2.19 3.77 -3.95
N THR A 82 -2.05 2.95 -4.96
CA THR A 82 -1.99 3.42 -6.35
C THR A 82 -3.35 3.38 -7.04
N MET A 83 -4.28 2.60 -6.52
CA MET A 83 -5.63 2.44 -7.05
C MET A 83 -6.66 2.37 -5.92
N ILE A 84 -7.77 3.05 -6.11
CA ILE A 84 -8.93 3.01 -5.21
C ILE A 84 -10.07 2.30 -5.94
N SER A 85 -10.58 1.22 -5.36
CA SER A 85 -11.81 0.57 -5.80
C SER A 85 -12.98 1.16 -5.01
N VAL A 86 -14.00 1.64 -5.72
CA VAL A 86 -15.20 2.23 -5.09
C VAL A 86 -16.37 1.25 -5.01
N GLY A 87 -16.15 -0.02 -5.40
CA GLY A 87 -17.23 -1.00 -5.46
C GLY A 87 -18.25 -0.71 -6.56
N PRO A 88 -19.45 -1.34 -6.51
CA PRO A 88 -20.52 -1.05 -7.44
C PRO A 88 -21.14 0.33 -7.16
N VAL A 89 -21.37 1.10 -8.21
CA VAL A 89 -21.94 2.47 -8.12
C VAL A 89 -23.30 2.62 -8.79
N PHE A 90 -23.85 1.52 -9.31
CA PHE A 90 -25.13 1.49 -10.01
C PHE A 90 -26.32 1.58 -9.04
N LYS A 91 -27.46 2.01 -9.56
CA LYS A 91 -28.71 1.99 -8.79
C LYS A 91 -28.99 0.60 -8.24
N THR A 92 -29.16 0.50 -6.94
CA THR A 92 -29.19 -0.77 -6.22
C THR A 92 -30.24 -0.81 -5.12
N ALA A 93 -30.61 -2.03 -4.70
CA ALA A 93 -31.46 -2.25 -3.53
C ALA A 93 -30.67 -2.48 -2.24
N SER A 94 -29.34 -2.62 -2.31
CA SER A 94 -28.48 -2.93 -1.16
C SER A 94 -27.37 -1.89 -0.95
N TYR A 95 -27.00 -1.66 0.29
CA TYR A 95 -25.96 -0.70 0.66
C TYR A 95 -24.55 -1.04 0.11
N ASP A 96 -24.32 -2.31 -0.21
CA ASP A 96 -23.05 -2.81 -0.78
C ASP A 96 -23.03 -2.80 -2.32
N GLY A 97 -24.13 -2.38 -2.95
CA GLY A 97 -24.24 -2.26 -4.40
C GLY A 97 -24.43 -3.58 -5.18
N ASN A 98 -24.49 -4.73 -4.50
CA ASN A 98 -24.55 -6.03 -5.18
C ASN A 98 -25.95 -6.40 -5.73
N GLU A 99 -27.02 -5.74 -5.27
CA GLU A 99 -28.39 -5.94 -5.77
C GLU A 99 -28.74 -4.88 -6.82
N VAL A 100 -28.04 -4.90 -7.97
CA VAL A 100 -28.23 -3.92 -9.05
C VAL A 100 -29.66 -3.98 -9.60
N LEU A 101 -30.28 -2.81 -9.67
CA LEU A 101 -31.63 -2.60 -10.24
C LEU A 101 -31.56 -1.99 -11.64
N ASP A 102 -30.55 -1.16 -11.91
CA ASP A 102 -30.37 -0.45 -13.17
C ASP A 102 -28.92 -0.10 -13.39
N TYR A 103 -28.35 -0.53 -14.52
CA TYR A 103 -26.95 -0.24 -14.88
C TYR A 103 -26.78 1.12 -15.56
N ASP A 104 -27.87 1.76 -15.99
CA ASP A 104 -27.82 3.08 -16.65
C ASP A 104 -27.86 4.25 -15.65
N GLU A 105 -28.20 3.98 -14.39
CA GLU A 105 -28.34 4.99 -13.35
C GLU A 105 -27.29 4.80 -12.23
N ILE A 106 -26.66 5.89 -11.80
CA ILE A 106 -25.85 5.91 -10.57
C ILE A 106 -26.76 5.84 -9.34
N GLU A 107 -26.29 5.16 -8.28
CA GLU A 107 -27.04 5.04 -7.02
C GLU A 107 -27.27 6.42 -6.38
N PRO A 108 -28.53 6.86 -6.19
CA PRO A 108 -28.80 8.20 -5.66
C PRO A 108 -28.27 8.48 -4.25
N HIS A 109 -28.07 7.44 -3.42
CA HIS A 109 -27.44 7.59 -2.10
C HIS A 109 -25.97 7.97 -2.22
N PHE A 110 -25.29 7.57 -3.30
CA PHE A 110 -23.87 7.84 -3.51
C PHE A 110 -23.64 9.20 -4.20
N GLY A 111 -24.66 9.72 -4.90
CA GLY A 111 -24.60 10.98 -5.61
C GLY A 111 -25.11 10.90 -7.04
N THR A 112 -24.71 11.88 -7.85
CA THR A 112 -25.06 11.96 -9.27
C THR A 112 -23.92 11.48 -10.17
N ALA A 113 -24.21 11.27 -11.46
CA ALA A 113 -23.20 10.95 -12.46
C ALA A 113 -22.11 12.03 -12.57
N GLU A 114 -22.51 13.30 -12.46
CA GLU A 114 -21.58 14.44 -12.49
C GLU A 114 -20.67 14.46 -11.25
N GLU A 115 -21.18 14.07 -10.08
CA GLU A 115 -20.37 13.95 -8.85
C GLU A 115 -19.42 12.76 -8.93
N PHE A 116 -19.82 11.67 -9.57
CA PHE A 116 -18.91 10.54 -9.81
C PHE A 116 -17.80 10.90 -10.78
N ILE A 117 -18.09 11.60 -11.88
CA ILE A 117 -17.07 12.13 -12.80
C ILE A 117 -16.11 13.06 -12.06
N ALA A 118 -16.63 13.96 -11.22
CA ALA A 118 -15.79 14.89 -10.45
C ALA A 118 -14.86 14.13 -9.47
N LEU A 119 -15.32 13.04 -8.86
CA LEU A 119 -14.49 12.17 -8.02
C LEU A 119 -13.38 11.51 -8.82
N ILE A 120 -13.67 10.99 -10.02
CA ILE A 120 -12.68 10.39 -10.93
C ILE A 120 -11.59 11.42 -11.28
N GLU A 121 -12.01 12.62 -11.71
CA GLU A 121 -11.08 13.72 -12.04
C GLU A 121 -10.21 14.11 -10.82
N GLU A 122 -10.79 14.15 -9.62
CA GLU A 122 -10.06 14.47 -8.39
C GLU A 122 -9.05 13.37 -8.02
N MET A 123 -9.40 12.08 -8.19
CA MET A 123 -8.47 10.96 -8.00
C MET A 123 -7.28 11.07 -8.97
N HIS A 124 -7.54 11.26 -10.26
CA HIS A 124 -6.51 11.41 -11.28
C HIS A 124 -5.61 12.63 -11.03
N ALA A 125 -6.18 13.75 -10.57
CA ALA A 125 -5.40 14.94 -10.21
C ALA A 125 -4.44 14.74 -9.03
N ASN A 126 -4.61 13.64 -8.27
CA ASN A 126 -3.76 13.24 -7.16
C ASN A 126 -2.97 11.95 -7.45
N ASP A 127 -2.77 11.60 -8.73
CA ASP A 127 -2.03 10.41 -9.17
C ASP A 127 -2.61 9.07 -8.65
N LEU A 128 -3.91 9.04 -8.36
CA LEU A 128 -4.64 7.84 -7.94
C LEU A 128 -5.46 7.30 -9.12
N LYS A 129 -5.31 6.01 -9.38
CA LYS A 129 -6.21 5.28 -10.29
C LYS A 129 -7.52 4.95 -9.59
N ILE A 130 -8.59 4.87 -10.37
CA ILE A 130 -9.92 4.51 -9.86
C ILE A 130 -10.48 3.29 -10.57
N MET A 131 -11.06 2.38 -9.80
CA MET A 131 -11.71 1.17 -10.26
C MET A 131 -13.12 1.10 -9.70
N ALA A 132 -14.06 0.60 -10.49
CA ALA A 132 -15.42 0.28 -10.04
C ALA A 132 -15.74 -1.20 -10.25
N ASP A 133 -16.73 -1.69 -9.52
CA ASP A 133 -17.24 -3.05 -9.68
C ASP A 133 -18.41 -3.10 -10.65
N PHE A 134 -18.47 -4.19 -11.40
CA PHE A 134 -19.59 -4.51 -12.26
C PHE A 134 -20.13 -5.91 -11.89
N PRO A 135 -21.16 -5.97 -11.02
CA PRO A 135 -21.80 -7.21 -10.65
C PRO A 135 -22.57 -7.81 -11.83
N LEU A 136 -22.43 -9.10 -12.08
CA LEU A 136 -23.19 -9.80 -13.15
C LEU A 136 -24.52 -10.31 -12.58
N VAL A 137 -25.52 -9.45 -12.53
CA VAL A 137 -26.84 -9.76 -11.98
C VAL A 137 -27.77 -10.29 -13.08
N GLY A 138 -28.47 -11.39 -12.81
CA GLY A 138 -29.42 -12.01 -13.72
C GLY A 138 -29.04 -13.44 -14.09
N ASP A 139 -29.79 -14.03 -15.03
CA ASP A 139 -29.49 -15.38 -15.55
C ASP A 139 -28.40 -15.29 -16.62
N VAL A 140 -27.14 -15.27 -16.18
CA VAL A 140 -25.98 -15.18 -17.09
C VAL A 140 -25.77 -16.42 -17.97
N SER A 141 -26.64 -17.42 -17.89
CA SER A 141 -26.69 -18.52 -18.85
C SER A 141 -27.49 -18.16 -20.11
N ASP A 142 -28.35 -17.11 -20.05
CA ASP A 142 -29.14 -16.61 -21.20
C ASP A 142 -28.26 -15.68 -22.08
N PRO A 143 -28.06 -16.00 -23.37
CA PRO A 143 -27.29 -15.15 -24.29
C PRO A 143 -27.84 -13.73 -24.44
N ALA A 144 -29.16 -13.50 -24.22
CA ALA A 144 -29.70 -12.16 -24.27
C ALA A 144 -29.28 -11.33 -23.08
N ILE A 145 -29.23 -11.89 -21.87
CA ILE A 145 -28.69 -11.26 -20.67
C ILE A 145 -27.18 -11.04 -20.79
N GLN A 146 -26.42 -12.00 -21.35
CA GLN A 146 -24.99 -11.82 -21.61
C GLN A 146 -24.75 -10.61 -22.52
N GLN A 147 -25.54 -10.43 -23.57
CA GLN A 147 -25.39 -9.27 -24.47
C GLN A 147 -25.75 -7.96 -23.74
N GLU A 148 -26.87 -7.94 -23.00
CA GLU A 148 -27.30 -6.78 -22.22
C GLU A 148 -26.22 -6.33 -21.22
N LEU A 149 -25.67 -7.27 -20.45
CA LEU A 149 -24.59 -6.98 -19.50
C LEU A 149 -23.32 -6.49 -20.19
N THR A 150 -22.97 -7.08 -21.35
CA THR A 150 -21.82 -6.64 -22.12
C THR A 150 -22.01 -5.21 -22.64
N ASP A 151 -23.18 -4.90 -23.20
CA ASP A 151 -23.51 -3.57 -23.71
C ASP A 151 -23.50 -2.52 -22.58
N ALA A 152 -24.08 -2.86 -21.41
CA ALA A 152 -24.06 -2.00 -20.23
C ALA A 152 -22.64 -1.74 -19.71
N ALA A 153 -21.78 -2.78 -19.64
CA ALA A 153 -20.40 -2.61 -19.21
C ALA A 153 -19.58 -1.75 -20.19
N VAL A 154 -19.76 -1.97 -21.51
CA VAL A 154 -19.12 -1.15 -22.55
C VAL A 154 -19.56 0.32 -22.45
N GLN A 155 -20.87 0.57 -22.21
CA GLN A 155 -21.40 1.91 -22.03
C GLN A 155 -20.78 2.56 -20.78
N PHE A 156 -20.75 1.83 -19.66
CA PHE A 156 -20.19 2.32 -18.40
C PHE A 156 -18.73 2.74 -18.52
N VAL A 157 -17.86 1.92 -19.11
CA VAL A 157 -16.45 2.26 -19.29
C VAL A 157 -16.21 3.30 -20.38
N SER A 158 -17.23 3.59 -21.21
CA SER A 158 -17.19 4.66 -22.22
C SER A 158 -17.61 6.01 -21.63
N ASP A 159 -18.53 5.99 -20.67
CA ASP A 159 -19.06 7.20 -20.03
C ASP A 159 -18.16 7.72 -18.91
N TYR A 160 -17.39 6.83 -18.27
CA TYR A 160 -16.53 7.14 -17.14
C TYR A 160 -15.07 6.77 -17.43
N GLU A 161 -14.14 7.68 -17.16
CA GLU A 161 -12.69 7.48 -17.36
C GLU A 161 -12.09 6.63 -16.25
N LEU A 162 -12.53 5.37 -16.13
CA LEU A 162 -12.03 4.41 -15.16
C LEU A 162 -10.69 3.80 -15.60
N ASP A 163 -9.82 3.49 -14.65
CA ASP A 163 -8.56 2.75 -14.87
C ASP A 163 -8.75 1.24 -14.68
N GLY A 164 -9.80 0.83 -13.96
CA GLY A 164 -10.11 -0.58 -13.72
C GLY A 164 -11.59 -0.87 -13.66
N LEU A 165 -11.94 -2.11 -14.04
CA LEU A 165 -13.25 -2.69 -13.88
C LEU A 165 -13.10 -4.06 -13.22
N ARG A 166 -13.77 -4.26 -12.08
CA ARG A 166 -13.80 -5.56 -11.42
C ARG A 166 -15.16 -6.24 -11.70
N LEU A 167 -15.13 -7.36 -12.44
CA LEU A 167 -16.33 -8.17 -12.64
C LEU A 167 -16.56 -9.04 -11.40
N THR A 168 -17.76 -8.99 -10.86
CA THR A 168 -18.16 -9.72 -9.64
C THR A 168 -19.45 -10.51 -9.87
N LEU A 169 -19.78 -11.43 -8.97
CA LEU A 169 -20.93 -12.34 -9.06
C LEU A 169 -20.86 -13.20 -10.34
N LEU A 170 -19.70 -13.86 -10.54
CA LEU A 170 -19.43 -14.67 -11.73
C LEU A 170 -20.17 -16.01 -11.75
N ASP A 171 -21.01 -16.31 -10.77
CA ASP A 171 -21.77 -17.55 -10.67
C ASP A 171 -22.49 -17.86 -11.99
N HIS A 172 -22.25 -19.06 -12.54
CA HIS A 172 -22.83 -19.53 -13.80
C HIS A 172 -22.32 -18.81 -15.07
N ALA A 173 -21.44 -17.80 -14.97
CA ALA A 173 -20.80 -17.20 -16.13
C ALA A 173 -19.78 -18.16 -16.74
N ASN A 174 -19.90 -18.44 -18.03
CA ASN A 174 -18.92 -19.29 -18.69
C ASN A 174 -17.72 -18.48 -19.22
N THR A 175 -16.58 -19.15 -19.38
CA THR A 175 -15.33 -18.53 -19.80
C THR A 175 -15.43 -17.81 -21.15
N GLU A 176 -16.23 -18.32 -22.10
CA GLU A 176 -16.42 -17.70 -23.42
C GLU A 176 -17.12 -16.34 -23.29
N PHE A 177 -18.20 -16.28 -22.54
CA PHE A 177 -18.91 -15.02 -22.25
C PHE A 177 -17.98 -14.01 -21.57
N LEU A 178 -17.29 -14.41 -20.51
CA LEU A 178 -16.38 -13.53 -19.79
C LEU A 178 -15.26 -13.00 -20.71
N ASN A 179 -14.65 -13.85 -21.54
CA ASN A 179 -13.62 -13.41 -22.47
C ASN A 179 -14.16 -12.41 -23.50
N ASN A 180 -15.35 -12.64 -24.05
CA ASN A 180 -15.98 -11.71 -25.00
C ASN A 180 -16.29 -10.37 -24.34
N MET A 181 -16.76 -10.37 -23.10
CA MET A 181 -17.05 -9.16 -22.33
C MET A 181 -15.75 -8.40 -22.01
N ILE A 182 -14.70 -9.10 -21.55
CA ILE A 182 -13.38 -8.50 -21.27
C ILE A 182 -12.80 -7.85 -22.55
N GLU A 183 -12.88 -8.52 -23.70
CA GLU A 183 -12.44 -7.98 -24.98
C GLU A 183 -13.22 -6.71 -25.34
N ALA A 184 -14.56 -6.75 -25.21
CA ALA A 184 -15.45 -5.63 -25.56
C ALA A 184 -15.17 -4.39 -24.71
N VAL A 185 -15.03 -4.53 -23.37
CA VAL A 185 -14.74 -3.39 -22.49
C VAL A 185 -13.33 -2.85 -22.70
N LYS A 186 -12.33 -3.70 -22.99
CA LYS A 186 -10.95 -3.26 -23.32
C LYS A 186 -10.86 -2.59 -24.69
N ASP A 187 -11.70 -2.97 -25.63
CA ASP A 187 -11.78 -2.26 -26.93
C ASP A 187 -12.39 -0.86 -26.78
N ALA A 188 -13.33 -0.69 -25.85
CA ALA A 188 -13.91 0.61 -25.52
C ALA A 188 -12.94 1.51 -24.75
N ASN A 189 -12.16 0.93 -23.83
CA ASN A 189 -11.11 1.62 -23.05
C ASN A 189 -9.83 0.77 -23.02
N LYS A 190 -8.84 1.09 -23.88
CA LYS A 190 -7.62 0.29 -24.06
C LYS A 190 -6.66 0.32 -22.87
N GLY A 191 -6.79 1.28 -21.97
CA GLY A 191 -5.98 1.39 -20.75
C GLY A 191 -6.58 0.67 -19.55
N LEU A 192 -7.78 0.10 -19.70
CA LEU A 192 -8.54 -0.47 -18.62
C LEU A 192 -7.97 -1.80 -18.13
N TYR A 193 -7.73 -1.93 -16.83
CA TYR A 193 -7.54 -3.22 -16.18
C TYR A 193 -8.89 -3.89 -15.94
N VAL A 194 -9.01 -5.16 -16.32
CA VAL A 194 -10.22 -5.95 -16.04
C VAL A 194 -9.85 -7.11 -15.13
N ILE A 195 -10.35 -7.08 -13.90
CA ILE A 195 -10.02 -8.04 -12.86
C ILE A 195 -11.27 -8.71 -12.28
N THR A 196 -11.08 -9.68 -11.43
CA THR A 196 -12.12 -10.28 -10.60
C THR A 196 -11.58 -10.65 -9.22
N ASN A 197 -12.45 -10.68 -8.22
CA ASN A 197 -12.17 -11.22 -6.89
C ASN A 197 -12.61 -12.68 -6.72
N GLU A 198 -12.97 -13.35 -7.81
CA GLU A 198 -13.38 -14.76 -7.86
C GLU A 198 -12.43 -15.58 -8.74
N GLN A 199 -12.36 -16.89 -8.50
CA GLN A 199 -11.56 -17.78 -9.35
C GLN A 199 -12.16 -17.90 -10.74
N SER A 200 -11.35 -17.70 -11.77
CA SER A 200 -11.79 -17.79 -13.16
C SER A 200 -10.64 -18.22 -14.07
N ASP A 201 -10.99 -18.98 -15.12
CA ASP A 201 -10.08 -19.34 -16.22
C ASP A 201 -10.17 -18.33 -17.40
N ALA A 202 -10.98 -17.28 -17.28
CA ALA A 202 -11.08 -16.23 -18.29
C ALA A 202 -9.84 -15.31 -18.25
N SER A 203 -9.64 -14.53 -19.32
CA SER A 203 -8.44 -13.73 -19.58
C SER A 203 -8.41 -12.40 -18.79
N PHE A 204 -8.70 -12.45 -17.50
CA PHE A 204 -8.57 -11.31 -16.59
C PHE A 204 -7.10 -10.87 -16.47
N ASP A 205 -6.88 -9.59 -16.21
CA ASP A 205 -5.53 -9.08 -15.88
C ASP A 205 -5.07 -9.59 -14.52
N SER A 206 -6.01 -9.87 -13.62
CA SER A 206 -5.73 -10.49 -12.33
C SER A 206 -6.93 -11.27 -11.79
N VAL A 207 -6.60 -12.31 -11.03
CA VAL A 207 -7.54 -13.13 -10.26
C VAL A 207 -7.00 -13.29 -8.83
N PRO A 208 -7.82 -13.69 -7.83
CA PRO A 208 -7.36 -13.82 -6.46
C PRO A 208 -6.34 -14.95 -6.29
N ALA A 209 -5.32 -14.70 -5.48
CA ALA A 209 -4.37 -15.69 -4.99
C ALA A 209 -4.93 -16.35 -3.71
N GLU A 210 -6.03 -17.09 -3.80
CA GLU A 210 -6.76 -17.62 -2.63
C GLU A 210 -5.88 -18.44 -1.69
N LYS A 211 -5.06 -19.36 -2.25
CA LYS A 211 -4.18 -20.22 -1.43
C LYS A 211 -3.12 -19.39 -0.70
N GLN A 212 -2.54 -18.40 -1.38
CA GLN A 212 -1.54 -17.50 -0.82
C GLN A 212 -2.15 -16.59 0.24
N SER A 213 -3.35 -16.05 -0.01
CA SER A 213 -4.11 -15.27 0.96
C SER A 213 -4.45 -16.07 2.21
N ALA A 214 -4.92 -17.30 2.05
CA ALA A 214 -5.17 -18.23 3.16
C ALA A 214 -3.87 -18.54 3.92
N ALA A 215 -2.75 -18.76 3.22
CA ALA A 215 -1.46 -19.04 3.84
C ALA A 215 -0.98 -17.88 4.73
N ILE A 216 -1.14 -16.62 4.30
CA ILE A 216 -0.82 -15.46 5.14
C ILE A 216 -1.73 -15.43 6.37
N GLN A 217 -3.04 -15.58 6.18
CA GLN A 217 -3.99 -15.58 7.29
C GLN A 217 -3.64 -16.65 8.33
N GLU A 218 -3.44 -17.90 7.91
CA GLU A 218 -3.10 -19.02 8.78
C GLU A 218 -1.77 -18.80 9.50
N SER A 219 -0.76 -18.27 8.80
CA SER A 219 0.57 -18.02 9.34
C SER A 219 0.62 -16.90 10.36
N PHE A 220 -0.29 -15.91 10.30
CA PHE A 220 -0.17 -14.70 11.12
C PHE A 220 -1.36 -14.42 12.04
N VAL A 221 -2.44 -15.21 12.00
CA VAL A 221 -3.60 -15.02 12.87
C VAL A 221 -3.29 -15.27 14.35
N GLN A 222 -2.31 -16.08 14.65
CA GLN A 222 -1.86 -16.43 16.00
C GLN A 222 -0.34 -16.47 16.11
N VAL A 223 0.18 -16.44 17.33
CA VAL A 223 1.61 -16.60 17.62
C VAL A 223 2.01 -18.09 17.61
N ASP A 224 3.28 -18.38 17.29
CA ASP A 224 3.85 -19.73 17.18
C ASP A 224 3.07 -20.67 16.22
N PRO A 225 2.70 -20.22 14.99
CA PRO A 225 1.99 -21.04 14.02
C PRO A 225 2.93 -21.96 13.22
N ASP A 226 2.35 -22.87 12.48
CA ASP A 226 3.01 -23.47 11.32
C ASP A 226 2.96 -22.49 10.14
N THR A 227 4.12 -22.11 9.61
CA THR A 227 4.25 -21.21 8.46
C THR A 227 4.60 -21.92 7.17
N SER A 228 4.61 -23.26 7.15
CA SER A 228 5.00 -24.06 5.98
C SER A 228 4.10 -23.82 4.76
N SER A 229 2.87 -23.35 4.95
CA SER A 229 1.98 -22.95 3.85
C SER A 229 2.52 -21.79 3.02
N LEU A 230 3.43 -20.96 3.56
CA LEU A 230 4.08 -19.88 2.82
C LEU A 230 5.08 -20.41 1.76
N ASP A 231 5.51 -21.67 1.83
CA ASP A 231 6.40 -22.29 0.83
C ASP A 231 5.74 -22.44 -0.56
N GLN A 232 4.43 -22.23 -0.64
CA GLN A 232 3.69 -22.26 -1.92
C GLN A 232 3.79 -20.97 -2.75
N PHE A 233 4.32 -19.87 -2.16
CA PHE A 233 4.55 -18.66 -2.92
C PHE A 233 5.62 -18.82 -3.99
N SER A 234 5.42 -18.18 -5.12
CA SER A 234 6.33 -18.21 -6.27
C SER A 234 6.29 -16.89 -7.04
N ASN A 235 7.17 -16.71 -8.00
CA ASN A 235 7.17 -15.53 -8.90
C ASN A 235 5.89 -15.44 -9.75
N ASP A 236 5.21 -16.58 -10.00
CA ASP A 236 3.95 -16.61 -10.78
C ASP A 236 2.76 -15.98 -10.04
N ASP A 237 2.94 -15.60 -8.78
CA ASP A 237 1.89 -14.96 -7.98
C ASP A 237 1.94 -13.42 -8.05
N ALA A 238 2.99 -12.82 -8.64
CA ALA A 238 3.23 -11.37 -8.64
C ALA A 238 2.05 -10.54 -9.19
N GLY A 239 1.31 -11.04 -10.19
CA GLY A 239 0.16 -10.35 -10.78
C GLY A 239 -1.19 -10.72 -10.17
N LYS A 240 -1.26 -11.58 -9.15
CA LYS A 240 -2.52 -12.02 -8.54
C LYS A 240 -2.89 -11.16 -7.33
N LEU A 241 -4.20 -11.00 -7.09
CA LEU A 241 -4.70 -10.28 -5.91
C LEU A 241 -4.35 -11.02 -4.61
N LEU A 242 -3.71 -10.32 -3.69
CA LEU A 242 -3.30 -10.86 -2.40
C LEU A 242 -4.07 -10.16 -1.28
N GLN A 243 -4.94 -10.89 -0.61
CA GLN A 243 -5.85 -10.38 0.42
C GLN A 243 -5.52 -10.99 1.78
N LEU A 244 -5.32 -10.15 2.79
CA LEU A 244 -5.25 -10.58 4.19
C LEU A 244 -6.62 -10.51 4.86
N ASP A 245 -7.44 -9.58 4.41
CA ASP A 245 -8.81 -9.32 4.86
C ASP A 245 -9.71 -9.16 3.63
N ASP A 246 -11.01 -9.37 3.75
CA ASP A 246 -11.96 -9.20 2.65
C ASP A 246 -13.32 -8.70 3.16
N LEU A 247 -14.17 -8.25 2.23
CA LEU A 247 -15.50 -7.74 2.55
C LEU A 247 -16.58 -8.84 2.62
N THR A 248 -16.26 -10.06 2.21
CA THR A 248 -17.27 -11.13 2.09
C THR A 248 -17.29 -12.09 3.28
N GLY A 249 -16.18 -12.15 4.03
CA GLY A 249 -16.00 -13.10 5.11
C GLY A 249 -15.69 -12.44 6.47
N PRO A 250 -15.28 -13.28 7.44
CA PRO A 250 -14.84 -12.78 8.74
C PRO A 250 -13.58 -11.93 8.61
N ARG A 251 -13.63 -10.72 9.15
CA ARG A 251 -12.47 -9.82 9.21
C ARG A 251 -11.29 -10.49 9.94
N PHE A 252 -10.08 -10.19 9.52
CA PHE A 252 -8.89 -10.79 10.13
C PHE A 252 -8.79 -10.50 11.64
N THR A 253 -9.22 -9.30 12.07
CA THR A 253 -9.36 -8.97 13.50
C THR A 253 -10.31 -9.94 14.23
N TYR A 254 -11.44 -10.30 13.62
CA TYR A 254 -12.38 -11.25 14.20
C TYR A 254 -11.73 -12.61 14.43
N LYS A 255 -11.02 -13.13 13.44
CA LYS A 255 -10.28 -14.40 13.54
C LYS A 255 -9.24 -14.38 14.67
N MET A 256 -8.52 -13.27 14.83
CA MET A 256 -7.57 -13.08 15.95
C MET A 256 -8.24 -13.05 17.31
N VAL A 257 -9.36 -12.32 17.45
CA VAL A 257 -10.11 -12.20 18.70
C VAL A 257 -10.69 -13.55 19.15
N GLU A 258 -11.23 -14.36 18.23
CA GLU A 258 -11.70 -15.70 18.51
C GLU A 258 -10.58 -16.61 19.05
N LEU A 259 -9.35 -16.42 18.58
CA LEU A 259 -8.16 -17.11 19.06
C LEU A 259 -7.50 -16.43 20.28
N ARG A 260 -8.12 -15.37 20.84
CA ARG A 260 -7.62 -14.56 21.98
C ARG A 260 -6.21 -14.00 21.75
N GLN A 261 -5.93 -13.61 20.52
CA GLN A 261 -4.68 -12.96 20.13
C GLN A 261 -4.77 -11.45 20.32
N PHE A 262 -3.62 -10.76 20.30
CA PHE A 262 -3.54 -9.30 20.37
C PHE A 262 -3.46 -8.69 18.96
N PRO A 263 -4.55 -8.13 18.41
CA PRO A 263 -4.62 -7.73 17.02
C PRO A 263 -3.53 -6.75 16.56
N PRO A 264 -3.17 -5.67 17.28
CA PRO A 264 -2.20 -4.69 16.79
C PRO A 264 -0.86 -5.30 16.37
N THR A 265 -0.31 -6.23 17.16
CA THR A 265 0.97 -6.88 16.84
C THR A 265 0.83 -7.81 15.63
N ARG A 266 -0.29 -8.55 15.57
CA ARG A 266 -0.57 -9.50 14.48
C ARG A 266 -0.71 -8.76 13.15
N TRP A 267 -1.48 -7.66 13.13
CA TRP A 267 -1.64 -6.83 11.95
C TRP A 267 -0.31 -6.34 11.39
N LYS A 268 0.59 -5.84 12.24
CA LYS A 268 1.89 -5.32 11.79
C LYS A 268 2.74 -6.38 11.07
N VAL A 269 2.82 -7.60 11.60
CA VAL A 269 3.59 -8.68 10.95
C VAL A 269 2.89 -9.18 9.70
N ALA A 270 1.56 -9.35 9.74
CA ALA A 270 0.78 -9.86 8.61
C ALA A 270 0.77 -8.90 7.41
N THR A 271 0.68 -7.59 7.66
CA THR A 271 0.73 -6.59 6.59
C THR A 271 2.10 -6.53 5.92
N VAL A 272 3.21 -6.66 6.66
CA VAL A 272 4.54 -6.80 6.04
C VAL A 272 4.56 -8.02 5.11
N ALA A 273 3.99 -9.16 5.53
CA ALA A 273 3.88 -10.32 4.65
C ALA A 273 3.05 -10.01 3.39
N GLN A 274 1.88 -9.39 3.54
CA GLN A 274 1.00 -9.04 2.42
C GLN A 274 1.66 -8.11 1.39
N PHE A 275 2.43 -7.12 1.85
CA PHE A 275 3.04 -6.12 0.96
C PHE A 275 4.37 -6.57 0.36
N MET A 276 5.09 -7.50 0.98
CA MET A 276 6.44 -7.90 0.57
C MET A 276 6.50 -9.27 -0.13
N LEU A 277 5.51 -10.16 0.07
CA LEU A 277 5.37 -11.40 -0.70
C LEU A 277 4.89 -11.09 -2.13
N PRO A 278 5.13 -12.00 -3.11
CA PRO A 278 4.61 -11.82 -4.47
C PRO A 278 3.08 -11.71 -4.51
N GLY A 279 2.56 -10.66 -5.13
CA GLY A 279 1.14 -10.40 -5.29
C GLY A 279 0.82 -8.91 -5.33
N VAL A 280 -0.40 -8.58 -5.76
CA VAL A 280 -0.98 -7.23 -5.73
C VAL A 280 -1.78 -7.09 -4.44
N PRO A 281 -1.33 -6.30 -3.46
CA PRO A 281 -2.07 -6.13 -2.21
C PRO A 281 -3.43 -5.48 -2.47
N LEU A 282 -4.50 -6.13 -2.03
CA LEU A 282 -5.84 -5.58 -1.97
C LEU A 282 -6.25 -5.50 -0.50
N VAL A 283 -6.52 -4.28 -0.03
CA VAL A 283 -6.83 -3.98 1.37
C VAL A 283 -8.20 -3.34 1.45
N PRO A 284 -9.20 -4.00 2.06
CA PRO A 284 -10.53 -3.43 2.20
C PRO A 284 -10.56 -2.29 3.22
N TYR A 285 -11.50 -1.36 3.04
CA TYR A 285 -11.70 -0.24 3.95
C TYR A 285 -11.81 -0.69 5.41
N ALA A 286 -11.42 0.18 6.31
CA ALA A 286 -11.42 -0.03 7.75
C ALA A 286 -10.44 -1.14 8.26
N THR A 287 -9.66 -1.77 7.37
CA THR A 287 -8.52 -2.60 7.79
C THR A 287 -7.49 -1.79 8.55
N GLU A 288 -7.22 -0.56 8.12
CA GLU A 288 -6.27 0.37 8.74
C GLU A 288 -6.65 0.82 10.17
N ILE A 289 -7.87 0.55 10.57
CA ILE A 289 -8.34 0.72 11.96
C ILE A 289 -8.65 -0.63 12.64
N ALA A 290 -8.19 -1.72 12.03
CA ALA A 290 -8.35 -3.09 12.52
C ALA A 290 -9.82 -3.45 12.85
N VAL A 291 -10.75 -3.10 11.94
CA VAL A 291 -12.17 -3.34 12.16
C VAL A 291 -12.45 -4.80 12.47
N ASN A 292 -13.40 -5.03 13.37
CA ASN A 292 -13.85 -6.35 13.78
C ASN A 292 -15.26 -6.65 13.24
N GLY A 293 -15.51 -7.86 12.79
CA GLY A 293 -16.81 -8.31 12.33
C GLY A 293 -16.74 -9.73 11.75
N LYS A 294 -17.79 -10.50 11.95
CA LYS A 294 -17.84 -11.90 11.52
C LYS A 294 -18.28 -12.04 10.06
N GLU A 295 -19.30 -11.31 9.68
CA GLU A 295 -19.91 -11.37 8.34
C GLU A 295 -20.66 -10.08 8.06
N ALA A 296 -20.94 -9.77 6.78
CA ALA A 296 -21.78 -8.65 6.40
C ALA A 296 -23.20 -8.83 6.97
N PRO A 297 -23.86 -7.75 7.40
CA PRO A 297 -23.41 -6.36 7.40
C PRO A 297 -22.57 -5.95 8.62
N GLU A 298 -22.41 -6.79 9.64
CA GLU A 298 -21.69 -6.46 10.89
C GLU A 298 -20.19 -6.20 10.67
N SER A 299 -19.60 -6.83 9.65
CA SER A 299 -18.19 -6.59 9.23
C SER A 299 -18.00 -5.30 8.42
N HIS A 300 -19.10 -4.57 8.15
CA HIS A 300 -19.13 -3.33 7.38
C HIS A 300 -19.61 -2.12 8.21
N PRO A 301 -18.96 -1.78 9.33
CA PRO A 301 -19.38 -0.62 10.11
C PRO A 301 -19.09 0.68 9.34
N PHE A 302 -19.84 1.74 9.65
CA PHE A 302 -19.50 3.07 9.20
C PHE A 302 -18.12 3.47 9.70
N PHE A 303 -17.25 4.04 8.84
CA PHE A 303 -15.85 4.29 9.15
C PHE A 303 -15.68 5.31 10.27
N ASN A 304 -14.82 4.99 11.24
CA ASN A 304 -14.57 5.85 12.38
C ASN A 304 -13.22 6.57 12.27
N PHE A 305 -13.19 7.76 11.70
CA PHE A 305 -11.98 8.59 11.59
C PHE A 305 -11.43 9.14 12.91
N LYS A 306 -12.07 8.84 14.05
CA LYS A 306 -11.63 9.31 15.38
C LYS A 306 -10.89 8.23 16.17
N THR A 307 -10.52 7.15 15.55
CA THR A 307 -9.78 6.05 16.17
C THR A 307 -8.27 6.22 16.01
N ASP A 308 -7.51 5.28 16.56
CA ASP A 308 -6.06 5.20 16.40
C ASP A 308 -5.68 4.93 14.93
N MET A 309 -4.72 5.68 14.42
CA MET A 309 -4.24 5.62 13.04
C MET A 309 -2.85 4.98 12.90
N GLU A 310 -2.36 4.27 13.93
CA GLU A 310 -1.02 3.65 13.89
C GLU A 310 -0.90 2.62 12.74
N LEU A 311 -1.95 1.84 12.50
CA LEU A 311 -1.94 0.87 11.39
C LEU A 311 -2.12 1.55 10.03
N HIS A 312 -2.84 2.66 9.94
CA HIS A 312 -2.93 3.49 8.75
C HIS A 312 -1.56 4.02 8.32
N GLU A 313 -0.81 4.64 9.25
CA GLU A 313 0.55 5.12 9.01
C GLU A 313 1.48 3.95 8.60
N TRP A 314 1.36 2.82 9.29
CA TRP A 314 2.15 1.62 9.00
C TRP A 314 1.89 1.06 7.58
N ILE A 315 0.64 1.00 7.14
CA ILE A 315 0.28 0.59 5.76
C ILE A 315 0.84 1.60 4.75
N GLY A 316 0.76 2.89 5.03
CA GLY A 316 1.33 3.94 4.19
C GLY A 316 2.85 3.79 4.02
N ASP A 317 3.59 3.50 5.10
CA ASP A 317 5.03 3.24 5.06
C ASP A 317 5.35 2.01 4.19
N LEU A 318 4.59 0.92 4.32
CA LEU A 318 4.78 -0.29 3.51
C LEU A 318 4.47 -0.06 2.02
N ASN A 319 3.40 0.68 1.71
CA ASN A 319 3.10 1.09 0.35
C ASN A 319 4.19 1.97 -0.24
N THR A 320 4.72 2.93 0.53
CA THR A 320 5.85 3.77 0.11
C THR A 320 7.04 2.91 -0.27
N LEU A 321 7.45 1.97 0.58
CA LEU A 321 8.55 1.05 0.28
C LEU A 321 8.30 0.26 -1.01
N ARG A 322 7.07 -0.27 -1.19
CA ARG A 322 6.68 -1.02 -2.38
C ARG A 322 6.69 -0.13 -3.63
N ASN A 323 6.16 1.07 -3.55
CA ASN A 323 6.09 2.00 -4.67
C ASN A 323 7.48 2.48 -5.12
N ASP A 324 8.40 2.68 -4.19
CA ASP A 324 9.76 3.13 -4.46
C ASP A 324 10.68 2.03 -5.03
N SER A 325 10.28 0.74 -4.92
CA SER A 325 11.11 -0.39 -5.35
C SER A 325 10.35 -1.31 -6.32
N GLU A 326 10.77 -1.32 -7.59
CA GLU A 326 10.30 -2.30 -8.58
C GLU A 326 10.60 -3.73 -8.12
N THR A 327 11.73 -3.94 -7.45
CA THR A 327 12.13 -5.25 -6.91
C THR A 327 11.13 -5.76 -5.88
N LEU A 328 10.60 -4.90 -5.00
CA LEU A 328 9.57 -5.30 -4.03
C LEU A 328 8.23 -5.60 -4.71
N ARG A 329 7.92 -4.96 -5.85
CA ARG A 329 6.70 -5.23 -6.62
C ARG A 329 6.80 -6.54 -7.43
N THR A 330 7.81 -6.64 -8.30
CA THR A 330 7.88 -7.67 -9.35
C THR A 330 9.20 -8.45 -9.39
N GLY A 331 10.16 -8.15 -8.50
CA GLY A 331 11.44 -8.84 -8.44
C GLY A 331 11.32 -10.33 -8.07
N ASP A 332 12.38 -11.07 -8.33
CA ASP A 332 12.48 -12.50 -8.00
C ASP A 332 12.26 -12.74 -6.50
N PHE A 333 11.58 -13.85 -6.20
CA PHE A 333 11.26 -14.28 -4.85
C PHE A 333 11.98 -15.59 -4.50
N LYS A 334 12.58 -15.64 -3.29
CA LYS A 334 13.23 -16.85 -2.79
C LYS A 334 13.09 -16.93 -1.27
N ILE A 335 12.55 -18.04 -0.76
CA ILE A 335 12.57 -18.33 0.68
C ILE A 335 13.99 -18.76 1.08
N LEU A 336 14.56 -18.08 2.07
CA LEU A 336 15.87 -18.41 2.66
C LEU A 336 15.71 -19.27 3.92
N HIS A 337 14.63 -19.03 4.67
CA HIS A 337 14.30 -19.76 5.88
C HIS A 337 12.80 -19.73 6.13
N ASN A 338 12.19 -20.88 6.42
CA ASN A 338 10.81 -20.96 6.87
C ASN A 338 10.68 -22.13 7.85
N LYS A 339 10.74 -21.82 9.14
CA LYS A 339 10.68 -22.82 10.17
C LYS A 339 10.11 -22.27 11.47
N ASP A 340 9.19 -23.04 12.08
CA ASP A 340 8.67 -22.82 13.41
C ASP A 340 8.16 -21.37 13.63
N GLY A 341 7.54 -20.73 12.62
CA GLY A 341 6.99 -19.38 12.71
C GLY A 341 8.00 -18.25 12.45
N PHE A 342 9.25 -18.56 12.12
CA PHE A 342 10.26 -17.60 11.67
C PHE A 342 10.48 -17.78 10.18
N VAL A 343 10.22 -16.73 9.41
CA VAL A 343 10.30 -16.72 7.94
C VAL A 343 11.26 -15.63 7.49
N VAL A 344 12.21 -16.00 6.64
CA VAL A 344 13.11 -15.04 5.99
C VAL A 344 13.12 -15.32 4.49
N PHE A 345 12.87 -14.31 3.68
CA PHE A 345 12.87 -14.41 2.24
C PHE A 345 13.58 -13.23 1.57
N GLU A 346 13.99 -13.45 0.34
CA GLU A 346 14.67 -12.50 -0.53
C GLU A 346 13.70 -12.02 -1.61
N ARG A 347 13.72 -10.72 -1.91
CA ARG A 347 13.26 -10.14 -3.16
C ARG A 347 14.47 -9.54 -3.86
N SER A 348 14.66 -9.86 -5.14
CA SER A 348 15.86 -9.43 -5.85
C SER A 348 15.62 -9.14 -7.33
N SER A 349 16.44 -8.23 -7.87
CA SER A 349 16.59 -7.93 -9.28
C SER A 349 18.08 -7.81 -9.61
N GLU A 350 18.41 -7.38 -10.83
CA GLU A 350 19.82 -7.13 -11.21
C GLU A 350 20.47 -6.03 -10.35
N ASP A 351 19.71 -4.99 -9.98
CA ASP A 351 20.22 -3.79 -9.33
C ASP A 351 19.94 -3.72 -7.83
N GLU A 352 18.96 -4.46 -7.33
CA GLU A 352 18.46 -4.31 -5.97
C GLU A 352 18.19 -5.66 -5.29
N LYS A 353 18.45 -5.73 -4.00
CA LYS A 353 18.16 -6.90 -3.17
C LYS A 353 17.60 -6.49 -1.82
N TRP A 354 16.56 -7.18 -1.40
CA TRP A 354 15.90 -7.02 -0.12
C TRP A 354 15.84 -8.35 0.63
N ILE A 355 16.01 -8.30 1.94
CA ILE A 355 15.80 -9.42 2.85
C ILE A 355 14.68 -9.06 3.80
N ILE A 356 13.62 -9.83 3.78
CA ILE A 356 12.47 -9.65 4.65
C ILE A 356 12.47 -10.73 5.71
N ALA A 357 12.40 -10.33 6.98
CA ALA A 357 12.37 -11.24 8.12
C ALA A 357 11.08 -11.04 8.91
N LEU A 358 10.34 -12.13 9.12
CA LEU A 358 9.06 -12.16 9.83
C LEU A 358 9.18 -13.13 11.01
N ASN A 359 9.23 -12.63 12.23
CA ASN A 359 9.22 -13.45 13.42
C ASN A 359 7.83 -13.48 14.05
N ASN A 360 7.03 -14.49 13.71
CA ASN A 360 5.71 -14.69 14.30
C ASN A 360 5.76 -15.65 15.50
N THR A 361 6.85 -15.66 16.26
CA THR A 361 7.03 -16.54 17.41
C THR A 361 7.03 -15.76 18.73
N SER A 362 6.81 -16.47 19.82
CA SER A 362 6.89 -15.94 21.18
C SER A 362 8.34 -15.72 21.68
N LYS A 363 9.35 -15.94 20.84
CA LYS A 363 10.78 -15.91 21.20
C LYS A 363 11.57 -15.05 20.23
N VAL A 364 12.72 -14.56 20.66
CA VAL A 364 13.76 -14.04 19.78
C VAL A 364 14.23 -15.13 18.83
N GLN A 365 14.31 -14.82 17.55
CA GLN A 365 14.82 -15.71 16.51
C GLN A 365 16.09 -15.15 15.90
N SER A 366 16.93 -16.03 15.38
CA SER A 366 18.14 -15.63 14.66
C SER A 366 18.41 -16.56 13.49
N LEU A 367 18.88 -15.95 12.39
CA LEU A 367 19.34 -16.66 11.18
C LEU A 367 20.72 -16.16 10.81
N GLU A 368 21.62 -17.08 10.50
CA GLU A 368 22.91 -16.79 9.92
C GLU A 368 22.81 -16.89 8.40
N LEU A 369 23.15 -15.81 7.70
CA LEU A 369 23.22 -15.77 6.25
C LEU A 369 24.69 -15.77 5.81
N ASP A 370 24.98 -16.53 4.76
CA ASP A 370 26.30 -16.56 4.14
C ASP A 370 26.53 -15.34 3.26
N PRO A 371 27.78 -14.79 3.19
CA PRO A 371 28.13 -13.78 2.20
C PRO A 371 27.84 -14.21 0.75
N ALA A 372 27.87 -15.50 0.47
CA ALA A 372 27.51 -16.03 -0.84
C ALA A 372 26.03 -15.76 -1.25
N GLU A 373 25.14 -15.57 -0.27
CA GLU A 373 23.73 -15.26 -0.52
C GLU A 373 23.51 -13.76 -0.74
N LEU A 374 24.29 -12.91 -0.06
CA LEU A 374 24.12 -11.45 -0.09
C LEU A 374 25.09 -10.74 -1.04
N GLY A 375 26.24 -11.34 -1.30
CA GLY A 375 27.39 -10.74 -1.98
C GLY A 375 28.48 -10.27 -0.98
N GLU A 376 29.70 -10.10 -1.50
CA GLU A 376 30.83 -9.66 -0.69
C GLU A 376 30.72 -8.18 -0.28
N ASN A 377 31.20 -7.82 0.92
CA ASN A 377 31.22 -6.46 1.45
C ASN A 377 29.84 -5.77 1.47
N LYS A 378 28.82 -6.50 1.83
CA LYS A 378 27.46 -5.97 1.97
C LYS A 378 27.13 -5.63 3.42
N LYS A 379 26.08 -4.87 3.61
CA LYS A 379 25.40 -4.62 4.88
C LYS A 379 23.89 -4.69 4.66
N LEU A 380 23.17 -5.08 5.67
CA LEU A 380 21.72 -5.05 5.71
C LEU A 380 21.28 -3.82 6.51
N ARG A 381 20.56 -2.91 5.90
CA ARG A 381 19.98 -1.76 6.59
C ARG A 381 18.46 -1.96 6.72
N GLY A 382 17.99 -2.14 7.94
CA GLY A 382 16.59 -2.21 8.27
C GLY A 382 15.88 -0.88 8.00
N VAL A 383 14.70 -0.93 7.44
CA VAL A 383 13.92 0.27 7.09
C VAL A 383 12.73 0.49 8.03
N LEU A 384 12.26 -0.55 8.72
CA LEU A 384 11.18 -0.44 9.72
C LEU A 384 11.74 -0.13 11.11
N GLY A 385 12.70 -0.93 11.61
CA GLY A 385 13.34 -0.77 12.93
C GLY A 385 14.66 -0.02 12.91
N GLN A 386 15.17 0.36 11.72
CA GLN A 386 16.45 1.07 11.52
C GLN A 386 17.69 0.31 11.98
N ASP A 387 17.64 -1.00 12.04
CA ASP A 387 18.78 -1.86 12.37
C ASP A 387 19.84 -1.85 11.27
N LEU A 388 21.10 -2.08 11.68
CA LEU A 388 22.22 -2.19 10.75
C LEU A 388 23.03 -3.46 11.04
N ILE A 389 22.94 -4.42 10.13
CA ILE A 389 23.67 -5.69 10.21
C ILE A 389 24.87 -5.62 9.24
N LYS A 390 26.03 -5.96 9.74
CA LYS A 390 27.28 -6.07 8.97
C LYS A 390 27.85 -7.47 9.08
N GLU A 391 28.69 -7.82 8.12
CA GLU A 391 29.48 -9.05 8.20
C GLU A 391 30.32 -9.08 9.49
N THR A 392 30.21 -10.18 10.21
CA THR A 392 30.92 -10.41 11.47
C THR A 392 32.24 -11.14 11.24
N LYS A 393 33.07 -11.29 12.27
CA LYS A 393 34.41 -11.91 12.18
C LYS A 393 34.39 -13.38 11.78
N ASP A 394 33.27 -14.04 11.93
CA ASP A 394 33.01 -15.43 11.51
C ASP A 394 32.55 -15.55 10.06
N ASN A 395 32.58 -14.42 9.31
CA ASN A 395 32.16 -14.33 7.91
C ASN A 395 30.69 -14.69 7.70
N LYS A 396 29.82 -14.15 8.59
CA LYS A 396 28.36 -14.32 8.56
C LYS A 396 27.64 -13.02 8.80
N TYR A 397 26.38 -12.96 8.34
CA TYR A 397 25.42 -11.92 8.71
C TYR A 397 24.41 -12.54 9.68
N HIS A 398 24.27 -11.94 10.87
CA HIS A 398 23.33 -12.45 11.89
C HIS A 398 22.07 -11.60 11.88
N VAL A 399 21.02 -12.11 11.24
CA VAL A 399 19.67 -11.52 11.31
C VAL A 399 19.07 -11.95 12.64
N VAL A 400 18.87 -11.02 13.55
CA VAL A 400 18.26 -11.28 14.86
C VAL A 400 17.00 -10.44 14.97
N LEU A 401 15.87 -11.06 15.24
CA LEU A 401 14.59 -10.38 15.32
C LEU A 401 13.86 -10.76 16.61
N ASP A 402 13.42 -9.75 17.35
CA ASP A 402 12.62 -9.95 18.56
C ASP A 402 11.28 -10.62 18.22
N ARG A 403 10.65 -11.19 19.25
CA ARG A 403 9.35 -11.87 19.12
C ARG A 403 8.30 -10.95 18.51
N GLU A 404 7.48 -11.53 17.63
CA GLU A 404 6.31 -10.86 17.07
C GLU A 404 6.64 -9.56 16.31
N LEU A 405 7.79 -9.52 15.64
CA LEU A 405 8.23 -8.38 14.83
C LEU A 405 8.51 -8.79 13.38
N ALA A 406 8.49 -7.80 12.52
CA ALA A 406 8.94 -7.89 11.14
C ALA A 406 9.98 -6.81 10.85
N GLU A 407 10.92 -7.10 9.96
CA GLU A 407 11.89 -6.12 9.46
C GLU A 407 12.12 -6.34 7.97
N VAL A 408 12.31 -5.25 7.26
CA VAL A 408 12.63 -5.22 5.84
C VAL A 408 14.01 -4.60 5.68
N TYR A 409 14.94 -5.39 5.18
CA TYR A 409 16.33 -4.97 5.02
C TYR A 409 16.65 -4.73 3.55
N ILE A 410 17.16 -3.55 3.23
CA ILE A 410 17.85 -3.33 1.96
C ILE A 410 19.31 -3.78 2.06
N VAL A 411 19.78 -4.50 1.03
CA VAL A 411 21.17 -4.96 0.93
C VAL A 411 21.99 -3.89 0.21
N GLU A 412 22.90 -3.24 0.94
CA GLU A 412 23.74 -2.16 0.42
C GLU A 412 25.23 -2.54 0.46
N GLU A 413 26.07 -1.88 -0.34
CA GLU A 413 27.51 -2.00 -0.19
C GLU A 413 28.00 -1.40 1.11
N ASP A 414 28.81 -2.14 1.87
CA ASP A 414 29.53 -1.56 3.01
C ASP A 414 30.77 -0.80 2.55
N LYS A 415 30.60 0.44 2.18
CA LYS A 415 31.68 1.35 1.77
C LYS A 415 32.60 1.78 2.94
N GLY A 416 32.44 1.17 4.11
CA GLY A 416 33.19 1.52 5.32
C GLY A 416 32.91 2.95 5.78
N PHE A 417 33.96 3.66 6.19
CA PHE A 417 33.84 5.05 6.64
C PHE A 417 33.49 5.99 5.48
N ASN A 418 32.42 6.76 5.63
CA ASN A 418 32.08 7.83 4.70
C ASN A 418 33.11 8.97 4.82
N THR A 419 34.22 8.85 4.07
CA THR A 419 35.33 9.80 4.08
C THR A 419 34.91 11.24 3.77
N PRO A 420 34.02 11.53 2.79
CA PRO A 420 33.45 12.85 2.58
C PRO A 420 32.75 13.44 3.80
N TYR A 421 31.95 12.64 4.49
CA TYR A 421 31.26 13.09 5.71
C TYR A 421 32.22 13.37 6.86
N LEU A 422 33.26 12.54 7.02
CA LEU A 422 34.32 12.76 8.01
C LEU A 422 35.08 14.06 7.73
N ILE A 423 35.43 14.31 6.46
CA ILE A 423 36.09 15.56 6.04
C ILE A 423 35.18 16.77 6.31
N ALA A 424 33.88 16.68 5.96
CA ALA A 424 32.93 17.75 6.22
C ALA A 424 32.79 18.03 7.73
N SER A 425 32.71 16.99 8.55
CA SER A 425 32.64 17.12 10.02
C SER A 425 33.90 17.78 10.60
N ILE A 426 35.08 17.37 10.15
CA ILE A 426 36.34 18.00 10.55
C ILE A 426 36.38 19.47 10.11
N MET A 427 35.92 19.77 8.89
CA MET A 427 35.86 21.13 8.37
C MET A 427 34.97 22.03 9.22
N VAL A 428 33.80 21.56 9.65
CA VAL A 428 32.89 22.29 10.55
C VAL A 428 33.59 22.61 11.87
N VAL A 429 34.26 21.63 12.47
CA VAL A 429 35.03 21.85 13.72
C VAL A 429 36.14 22.88 13.51
N VAL A 430 36.92 22.80 12.43
CA VAL A 430 37.97 23.75 12.09
C VAL A 430 37.41 25.15 11.90
N LEU A 431 36.33 25.31 11.16
CA LEU A 431 35.66 26.60 10.97
C LEU A 431 35.16 27.18 12.29
N PHE A 432 34.60 26.35 13.16
CA PHE A 432 34.16 26.77 14.49
C PHE A 432 35.33 27.27 15.35
N VAL A 433 36.44 26.53 15.37
CA VAL A 433 37.68 26.95 16.09
C VAL A 433 38.24 28.27 15.53
N LEU A 434 38.26 28.42 14.20
CA LEU A 434 38.67 29.67 13.55
C LEU A 434 37.77 30.83 13.91
N PHE A 435 36.44 30.59 13.96
CA PHE A 435 35.47 31.57 14.40
C PHE A 435 35.73 32.01 15.84
N LEU A 436 35.93 31.09 16.78
CA LEU A 436 36.25 31.40 18.17
C LEU A 436 37.57 32.18 18.27
N TYR A 437 38.59 31.80 17.50
CA TYR A 437 39.86 32.52 17.46
C TYR A 437 39.68 33.96 16.99
N MET A 438 38.91 34.18 15.92
CA MET A 438 38.60 35.53 15.43
C MET A 438 37.83 36.38 16.45
N VAL A 439 36.85 35.80 17.14
CA VAL A 439 36.09 36.49 18.19
C VAL A 439 36.98 36.90 19.35
N ILE A 440 37.83 35.99 19.84
CA ILE A 440 38.77 36.26 20.94
C ILE A 440 39.81 37.34 20.53
N ARG A 441 40.33 37.27 19.30
CA ARG A 441 41.26 38.25 18.75
C ARG A 441 40.64 39.65 18.65
N LYS A 442 39.39 39.73 18.14
CA LYS A 442 38.61 40.98 18.03
C LYS A 442 38.30 41.58 19.41
N GLY A 443 37.92 40.72 20.37
CA GLY A 443 37.67 41.14 21.75
C GLY A 443 38.94 41.68 22.46
N LYS A 444 40.11 41.11 22.16
CA LYS A 444 41.38 41.67 22.68
C LYS A 444 41.76 43.02 22.06
N GLN A 445 41.52 43.21 20.75
CA GLN A 445 41.73 44.46 20.05
C GLN A 445 40.83 45.61 20.57
N GLY A 446 39.55 45.33 20.78
CA GLY A 446 38.59 46.27 21.34
C GLY A 446 38.99 46.76 22.76
N ARG A 447 39.46 45.86 23.62
CA ARG A 447 39.94 46.22 24.96
C ARG A 447 41.20 47.05 24.94
N THR A 448 42.06 46.84 23.95
CA THR A 448 43.30 47.66 23.81
C THR A 448 43.00 49.09 23.30
N GLU A 449 42.00 49.21 22.41
CA GLU A 449 41.54 50.53 21.93
C GLU A 449 40.79 51.34 23.01
N GLU A 450 39.98 50.67 23.87
CA GLU A 450 39.36 51.32 25.03
C GLU A 450 40.39 51.83 26.06
N ALA A 451 41.38 51.01 26.39
CA ALA A 451 42.44 51.37 27.32
C ALA A 451 43.32 52.52 26.80
N VAL A 452 43.46 52.73 25.49
CA VAL A 452 44.17 53.82 24.88
C VAL A 452 43.29 55.11 24.86
N ARG A 453 41.94 54.98 24.76
CA ARG A 453 41.00 56.13 24.86
C ARG A 453 40.90 56.69 26.28
N GLU A 454 40.94 55.85 27.30
CA GLU A 454 40.91 56.29 28.72
C GLU A 454 42.19 56.99 29.19
N LYS A 455 43.30 56.87 28.43
CA LYS A 455 44.60 57.52 28.75
C LYS A 455 44.84 58.82 28.00
N LYS A 456 43.89 59.29 27.18
CA LYS A 456 43.87 60.58 26.54
C LYS A 456 42.80 61.51 27.17
#